data_4ab15d3e0ada5f0944100b01b1a23902
#
_entry.id   4ab15d3e0ada5f0944100b01b1a23902
#
_cell.length_a   1.000
_cell.length_b   1.000
_cell.length_c   1.000
_cell.angle_alpha   90.00
_cell.angle_beta   90.00
_cell.angle_gamma   90.00
#
_symmetry.space_group_name_H-M   'P 1'
#
loop_
_entity.id
_entity.type
_entity.pdbx_description
1 polymer ?
#
loop_
_entity_poly.entity_id
_entity_poly.type
_entity_poly.pdbx_seq_one_letter_code
_entity_poly.pdbx_strand_id
1 'polypeptide(L)'
;MDKLIKILSAALIAVFVSQVSAQTSSNYEVPRTIDGHPDLQGVWENNTLTPVERHDVFGDKEVLTDDDVEFLTSRLGQIESAGDDALFGEGVLQAIFAGEITSYDPTTGNYDSQWMAPRTIHRRTSQITDPPTGKFPPRTEASIAASRDLAEHRRMHPADTWEDRPLGERCLSFGAPRLGSGYNSYWQIVQSAETVAIIQEMAHDVRIVPIVPKPRLDESVKLWHG
;
A
#
# COMPACT_ATOMS: atom_id res chain seq x y z
N MET A 1 20.34 33.93 -50.83
CA MET A 1 19.11 33.24 -50.46
C MET A 1 19.33 32.13 -49.44
N ASP A 2 20.35 31.30 -49.55
CA ASP A 2 20.61 30.15 -48.64
C ASP A 2 20.90 30.46 -47.18
N LYS A 3 21.56 31.62 -46.89
CA LYS A 3 21.84 32.00 -45.48
C LYS A 3 20.60 32.47 -44.72
N LEU A 4 19.64 33.11 -45.40
CA LEU A 4 18.39 33.56 -44.78
C LEU A 4 17.46 32.39 -44.46
N ILE A 5 17.45 31.38 -45.32
CA ILE A 5 16.62 30.15 -45.12
C ILE A 5 17.17 29.37 -43.94
N LYS A 6 18.48 29.25 -43.76
CA LYS A 6 19.10 28.54 -42.62
C LYS A 6 18.86 29.25 -41.28
N ILE A 7 18.83 30.58 -41.28
CA ILE A 7 18.53 31.34 -40.05
C ILE A 7 17.06 31.24 -39.68
N LEU A 8 16.15 31.25 -40.65
CA LEU A 8 14.72 31.05 -40.40
C LEU A 8 14.40 29.61 -39.91
N SER A 9 15.10 28.61 -40.46
CA SER A 9 14.92 27.21 -40.00
C SER A 9 15.45 26.99 -38.58
N ALA A 10 16.56 27.64 -38.18
CA ALA A 10 17.11 27.58 -36.84
C ALA A 10 16.24 28.31 -35.81
N ALA A 11 15.59 29.41 -36.19
CA ALA A 11 14.68 30.15 -35.35
C ALA A 11 13.33 29.37 -35.13
N LEU A 12 12.89 28.61 -36.12
CA LEU A 12 11.66 27.79 -36.00
C LEU A 12 11.88 26.58 -35.09
N ILE A 13 13.08 26.01 -35.07
CA ILE A 13 13.40 24.88 -34.19
C ILE A 13 13.56 25.33 -32.73
N ALA A 14 14.04 26.55 -32.50
CA ALA A 14 14.19 27.08 -31.14
C ALA A 14 12.86 27.43 -30.44
N VAL A 15 11.79 27.65 -31.20
CA VAL A 15 10.45 27.95 -30.65
C VAL A 15 9.67 26.68 -30.23
N PHE A 16 10.06 25.50 -30.74
CA PHE A 16 9.37 24.23 -30.41
C PHE A 16 9.92 23.51 -29.16
N VAL A 17 11.01 23.97 -28.54
CA VAL A 17 11.62 23.31 -27.39
C VAL A 17 11.13 23.88 -26.04
N SER A 18 10.25 24.87 -26.01
CA SER A 18 9.82 25.54 -24.78
C SER A 18 8.40 25.22 -24.33
N GLN A 19 7.86 24.09 -24.71
CA GLN A 19 6.65 23.53 -24.11
C GLN A 19 7.00 22.35 -23.20
N VAL A 20 7.97 22.53 -22.33
CA VAL A 20 7.95 21.77 -21.07
C VAL A 20 6.76 22.36 -20.31
N SER A 21 5.61 21.72 -20.44
CA SER A 21 4.48 21.99 -19.58
C SER A 21 4.96 21.84 -18.15
N ALA A 22 5.25 22.99 -17.51
CA ALA A 22 5.26 23.03 -16.07
C ALA A 22 3.90 22.41 -15.67
N GLN A 23 3.93 21.23 -15.09
CA GLN A 23 2.79 20.73 -14.36
C GLN A 23 2.44 21.84 -13.40
N THR A 24 1.36 22.56 -13.70
CA THR A 24 0.75 23.47 -12.75
C THR A 24 0.55 22.62 -11.50
N SER A 25 1.35 22.89 -10.47
CA SER A 25 1.03 22.42 -9.14
C SER A 25 -0.41 22.84 -8.92
N SER A 26 -1.33 21.87 -8.91
CA SER A 26 -2.69 22.17 -8.50
C SER A 26 -2.53 22.86 -7.14
N ASN A 27 -3.08 24.05 -6.99
CA ASN A 27 -3.18 24.72 -5.70
C ASN A 27 -4.16 23.91 -4.84
N TYR A 28 -3.77 22.66 -4.53
CA TYR A 28 -4.54 21.84 -3.63
C TYR A 28 -4.34 22.39 -2.22
N GLU A 29 -5.34 23.01 -1.71
CA GLU A 29 -5.40 23.47 -0.33
C GLU A 29 -6.00 22.33 0.51
N VAL A 30 -5.24 21.87 1.49
CA VAL A 30 -5.65 20.78 2.39
C VAL A 30 -6.86 21.27 3.20
N PRO A 31 -8.02 20.61 3.12
CA PRO A 31 -9.15 20.90 3.99
C PRO A 31 -8.75 20.87 5.45
N ARG A 32 -9.37 21.73 6.27
CA ARG A 32 -9.07 21.79 7.70
C ARG A 32 -10.32 21.61 8.52
N THR A 33 -10.16 20.95 9.67
CA THR A 33 -11.19 20.86 10.70
C THR A 33 -11.45 22.24 11.31
N ILE A 34 -12.52 22.37 12.08
CA ILE A 34 -12.82 23.60 12.82
C ILE A 34 -11.71 24.01 13.77
N ASP A 35 -10.91 23.03 14.25
CA ASP A 35 -9.78 23.24 15.16
C ASP A 35 -8.47 23.55 14.40
N GLY A 36 -8.52 23.70 13.08
CA GLY A 36 -7.38 24.07 12.23
C GLY A 36 -6.43 22.92 11.86
N HIS A 37 -6.69 21.68 12.28
CA HIS A 37 -5.94 20.51 11.85
C HIS A 37 -6.27 20.11 10.41
N PRO A 38 -5.36 19.46 9.66
CA PRO A 38 -5.72 18.83 8.40
C PRO A 38 -6.93 17.90 8.59
N ASP A 39 -7.94 18.04 7.75
CA ASP A 39 -9.15 17.21 7.82
C ASP A 39 -8.88 15.87 7.11
N LEU A 40 -8.75 14.81 7.90
CA LEU A 40 -8.57 13.43 7.46
C LEU A 40 -9.83 12.60 7.68
N GLN A 41 -10.93 13.23 8.14
CA GLN A 41 -12.17 12.51 8.41
C GLN A 41 -12.73 11.85 7.16
N GLY A 42 -13.29 10.69 7.33
CA GLY A 42 -13.90 9.95 6.23
C GLY A 42 -13.58 8.46 6.24
N VAL A 43 -14.01 7.80 5.19
CA VAL A 43 -13.71 6.40 4.93
C VAL A 43 -12.64 6.33 3.85
N TRP A 44 -11.59 5.62 4.14
CA TRP A 44 -10.40 5.47 3.31
C TRP A 44 -10.19 4.02 2.92
N GLU A 45 -9.69 3.79 1.74
CA GLU A 45 -9.29 2.46 1.29
C GLU A 45 -7.87 2.48 0.72
N ASN A 46 -7.21 1.34 0.81
CA ASN A 46 -5.92 1.12 0.16
C ASN A 46 -6.00 -0.14 -0.72
N ASN A 47 -6.66 0.00 -1.85
CA ASN A 47 -6.81 -1.07 -2.85
C ASN A 47 -5.80 -0.97 -3.99
N THR A 48 -4.60 -0.48 -3.69
CA THR A 48 -3.55 -0.39 -4.70
C THR A 48 -2.98 -1.76 -5.06
N LEU A 49 -2.73 -1.96 -6.35
CA LEU A 49 -1.93 -3.09 -6.86
C LEU A 49 -0.43 -2.90 -6.56
N THR A 50 -0.01 -1.69 -6.19
CA THR A 50 1.39 -1.39 -5.88
C THR A 50 1.83 -2.17 -4.65
N PRO A 51 2.84 -3.05 -4.74
CA PRO A 51 3.31 -3.84 -3.61
C PRO A 51 4.02 -2.95 -2.58
N VAL A 52 4.12 -3.42 -1.35
CA VAL A 52 4.88 -2.72 -0.30
C VAL A 52 6.34 -2.59 -0.70
N GLU A 53 6.99 -3.70 -1.04
CA GLU A 53 8.32 -3.73 -1.62
C GLU A 53 8.25 -3.81 -3.14
N ARG A 54 9.19 -3.18 -3.84
CA ARG A 54 9.28 -3.27 -5.29
C ARG A 54 9.48 -4.72 -5.72
N HIS A 55 8.56 -5.23 -6.53
CA HIS A 55 8.68 -6.57 -7.09
C HIS A 55 9.86 -6.63 -8.08
N ASP A 56 10.60 -7.73 -8.06
CA ASP A 56 11.84 -7.88 -8.83
C ASP A 56 11.65 -7.72 -10.34
N VAL A 57 10.46 -7.99 -10.85
CA VAL A 57 10.10 -7.78 -12.27
C VAL A 57 10.26 -6.32 -12.72
N PHE A 58 10.17 -5.36 -11.81
CA PHE A 58 10.35 -3.94 -12.12
C PHE A 58 11.83 -3.49 -12.13
N GLY A 59 12.76 -4.33 -11.61
CA GLY A 59 14.17 -3.97 -11.49
C GLY A 59 14.32 -2.65 -10.72
N ASP A 60 15.07 -1.70 -11.31
CA ASP A 60 15.29 -0.37 -10.72
C ASP A 60 14.23 0.66 -11.12
N LYS A 61 13.20 0.26 -11.86
CA LYS A 61 12.13 1.16 -12.31
C LYS A 61 11.30 1.64 -11.13
N GLU A 62 11.36 2.93 -10.79
CA GLU A 62 10.60 3.53 -9.71
C GLU A 62 9.17 3.90 -10.11
N VAL A 63 8.99 4.27 -11.39
CA VAL A 63 7.74 4.78 -11.94
C VAL A 63 7.37 4.01 -13.20
N LEU A 64 6.11 3.57 -13.26
CA LEU A 64 5.53 2.90 -14.42
C LEU A 64 5.31 3.88 -15.58
N THR A 65 5.60 3.44 -16.79
CA THR A 65 5.23 4.12 -18.04
C THR A 65 3.73 3.95 -18.32
N ASP A 66 3.22 4.65 -19.32
CA ASP A 66 1.83 4.47 -19.78
C ASP A 66 1.59 3.05 -20.29
N ASP A 67 2.55 2.50 -21.04
CA ASP A 67 2.50 1.13 -21.56
C ASP A 67 2.48 0.09 -20.41
N ASP A 68 3.27 0.30 -19.34
CA ASP A 68 3.24 -0.57 -18.15
C ASP A 68 1.86 -0.54 -17.49
N VAL A 69 1.27 0.64 -17.34
CA VAL A 69 -0.06 0.81 -16.73
C VAL A 69 -1.13 0.15 -17.59
N GLU A 70 -1.08 0.32 -18.92
CA GLU A 70 -2.01 -0.32 -19.85
C GLU A 70 -1.89 -1.85 -19.77
N PHE A 71 -0.67 -2.38 -19.79
CA PHE A 71 -0.41 -3.81 -19.63
C PHE A 71 -1.00 -4.36 -18.34
N LEU A 72 -0.67 -3.74 -17.19
CA LEU A 72 -1.16 -4.17 -15.87
C LEU A 72 -2.69 -4.10 -15.78
N THR A 73 -3.29 -3.04 -16.31
CA THR A 73 -4.76 -2.85 -16.31
C THR A 73 -5.44 -3.94 -17.13
N SER A 74 -4.92 -4.21 -18.33
CA SER A 74 -5.47 -5.26 -19.21
C SER A 74 -5.38 -6.64 -18.56
N ARG A 75 -4.24 -6.97 -17.96
CA ARG A 75 -4.03 -8.26 -17.29
C ARG A 75 -4.87 -8.41 -16.03
N LEU A 76 -4.97 -7.34 -15.22
CA LEU A 76 -5.84 -7.33 -14.04
C LEU A 76 -7.30 -7.57 -14.43
N GLY A 77 -7.80 -6.89 -15.47
CA GLY A 77 -9.15 -7.09 -15.98
C GLY A 77 -9.41 -8.50 -16.45
N GLN A 78 -8.41 -9.18 -17.06
CA GLN A 78 -8.52 -10.58 -17.45
C GLN A 78 -8.66 -11.49 -16.21
N ILE A 79 -7.86 -11.28 -15.18
CA ILE A 79 -7.92 -12.03 -13.92
C ILE A 79 -9.28 -11.84 -13.23
N GLU A 80 -9.75 -10.60 -13.13
CA GLU A 80 -11.03 -10.29 -12.50
C GLU A 80 -12.23 -10.85 -13.30
N SER A 81 -12.12 -10.88 -14.63
CA SER A 81 -13.17 -11.42 -15.51
C SER A 81 -13.20 -12.95 -15.57
N ALA A 82 -12.17 -13.62 -15.10
CA ALA A 82 -12.13 -15.09 -15.08
C ALA A 82 -13.17 -15.67 -14.09
N GLY A 83 -13.67 -14.86 -13.16
CA GLY A 83 -14.78 -15.21 -12.29
C GLY A 83 -14.44 -16.24 -11.23
N ASP A 84 -13.16 -16.50 -11.03
CA ASP A 84 -12.64 -17.45 -10.07
C ASP A 84 -12.30 -16.79 -8.71
N ASP A 85 -11.68 -17.55 -7.81
CA ASP A 85 -11.31 -17.08 -6.48
C ASP A 85 -10.39 -15.85 -6.54
N ALA A 86 -10.59 -14.94 -5.62
CA ALA A 86 -9.81 -13.71 -5.54
C ALA A 86 -8.35 -13.97 -5.16
N LEU A 87 -7.42 -13.35 -5.90
CA LEU A 87 -6.02 -13.33 -5.53
C LEU A 87 -5.72 -12.16 -4.59
N PHE A 88 -4.83 -12.36 -3.64
CA PHE A 88 -4.45 -11.38 -2.64
C PHE A 88 -2.96 -11.03 -2.70
N GLY A 89 -2.64 -9.81 -2.30
CA GLY A 89 -1.26 -9.37 -2.11
C GLY A 89 -0.39 -9.55 -3.37
N GLU A 90 0.79 -10.13 -3.19
CA GLU A 90 1.75 -10.37 -4.27
C GLU A 90 1.29 -11.43 -5.28
N GLY A 91 0.37 -12.32 -4.91
CA GLY A 91 -0.18 -13.34 -5.80
C GLY A 91 -0.80 -12.75 -7.06
N VAL A 92 -1.38 -11.56 -6.98
CA VAL A 92 -1.93 -10.86 -8.14
C VAL A 92 -0.84 -10.48 -9.14
N LEU A 93 0.27 -9.90 -8.67
CA LEU A 93 1.40 -9.56 -9.55
C LEU A 93 2.03 -10.81 -10.15
N GLN A 94 2.20 -11.86 -9.35
CA GLN A 94 2.71 -13.14 -9.85
C GLN A 94 1.83 -13.68 -10.97
N ALA A 95 0.50 -13.69 -10.82
CA ALA A 95 -0.44 -14.13 -11.85
C ALA A 95 -0.37 -13.24 -13.10
N ILE A 96 -0.24 -11.92 -12.94
CA ILE A 96 -0.11 -10.99 -14.07
C ILE A 96 1.13 -11.31 -14.91
N PHE A 97 2.27 -11.59 -14.28
CA PHE A 97 3.54 -11.78 -14.98
C PHE A 97 3.83 -13.23 -15.36
N ALA A 98 3.29 -14.22 -14.64
CA ALA A 98 3.44 -15.64 -15.01
C ALA A 98 2.66 -16.01 -16.29
N GLY A 99 1.68 -15.21 -16.66
CA GLY A 99 0.85 -15.49 -17.82
C GLY A 99 -0.23 -16.56 -17.58
N GLU A 100 -0.20 -17.22 -16.44
CA GLU A 100 -1.22 -18.16 -16.01
C GLU A 100 -2.18 -17.46 -15.05
N ILE A 101 -3.45 -17.50 -15.37
CA ILE A 101 -4.51 -16.99 -14.50
C ILE A 101 -4.94 -18.16 -13.64
N THR A 102 -4.24 -18.35 -12.54
CA THR A 102 -4.70 -19.26 -11.49
C THR A 102 -5.35 -18.42 -10.41
N SER A 103 -6.62 -18.66 -10.21
CA SER A 103 -7.44 -17.93 -9.27
C SER A 103 -7.34 -18.47 -7.84
N TYR A 104 -6.93 -19.72 -7.69
CA TYR A 104 -6.87 -20.38 -6.39
C TYR A 104 -5.57 -20.04 -5.66
N ASP A 105 -5.70 -19.37 -4.51
CA ASP A 105 -4.62 -19.16 -3.56
C ASP A 105 -4.88 -20.04 -2.31
N PRO A 106 -4.13 -21.14 -2.13
CA PRO A 106 -4.35 -22.06 -1.00
C PRO A 106 -4.05 -21.42 0.36
N THR A 107 -3.39 -20.26 0.41
CA THR A 107 -3.05 -19.59 1.66
C THR A 107 -4.17 -18.71 2.19
N THR A 108 -5.06 -18.23 1.32
CA THR A 108 -6.15 -17.33 1.66
C THR A 108 -7.53 -17.97 1.64
N GLY A 109 -7.65 -19.17 1.08
CA GLY A 109 -8.91 -19.86 0.89
C GLY A 109 -9.71 -19.33 -0.31
N ASN A 110 -10.93 -19.83 -0.46
CA ASN A 110 -11.78 -19.50 -1.60
C ASN A 110 -12.63 -18.27 -1.29
N TYR A 111 -12.25 -17.13 -1.83
CA TYR A 111 -13.04 -15.90 -1.82
C TYR A 111 -13.48 -15.58 -3.24
N ASP A 112 -14.77 -15.46 -3.44
CA ASP A 112 -15.35 -14.99 -4.69
C ASP A 112 -14.87 -13.55 -4.96
N SER A 113 -14.55 -13.26 -6.21
CA SER A 113 -14.07 -11.94 -6.65
C SER A 113 -15.04 -10.79 -6.33
N GLN A 114 -16.35 -11.07 -6.18
CA GLN A 114 -17.35 -10.08 -5.77
C GLN A 114 -17.12 -9.47 -4.38
N TRP A 115 -16.36 -10.15 -3.51
CA TRP A 115 -16.00 -9.66 -2.18
C TRP A 115 -14.80 -8.70 -2.20
N MET A 116 -14.16 -8.58 -3.35
CA MET A 116 -12.97 -7.75 -3.48
C MET A 116 -13.35 -6.33 -3.90
N ALA A 117 -12.77 -5.36 -3.23
CA ALA A 117 -12.85 -4.00 -3.72
C ALA A 117 -12.00 -3.83 -5.00
N PRO A 118 -12.46 -3.01 -5.98
CA PRO A 118 -11.70 -2.80 -7.22
C PRO A 118 -10.28 -2.29 -6.94
N ARG A 119 -9.30 -2.87 -7.62
CA ARG A 119 -7.91 -2.46 -7.44
C ARG A 119 -7.56 -1.26 -8.29
N THR A 120 -6.73 -0.38 -7.73
CA THR A 120 -6.18 0.76 -8.45
C THR A 120 -4.71 0.52 -8.78
N ILE A 121 -4.28 1.00 -9.94
CA ILE A 121 -2.88 0.96 -10.37
C ILE A 121 -2.30 2.36 -10.19
N HIS A 122 -1.38 2.50 -9.24
CA HIS A 122 -0.58 3.70 -9.09
C HIS A 122 0.68 3.59 -9.94
N ARG A 123 1.24 4.73 -10.35
CA ARG A 123 2.47 4.73 -11.16
C ARG A 123 3.72 4.30 -10.40
N ARG A 124 3.68 4.26 -9.08
CA ARG A 124 4.82 3.78 -8.27
C ARG A 124 4.91 2.26 -8.34
N THR A 125 6.15 1.76 -8.38
CA THR A 125 6.44 0.31 -8.38
C THR A 125 6.58 -0.27 -6.99
N SER A 126 6.58 0.58 -5.94
CA SER A 126 6.58 0.20 -4.53
C SER A 126 5.90 1.26 -3.68
N GLN A 127 5.38 0.86 -2.52
CA GLN A 127 4.90 1.81 -1.51
C GLN A 127 6.07 2.40 -0.71
N ILE A 128 7.18 1.66 -0.58
CA ILE A 128 8.43 2.16 -0.01
C ILE A 128 9.10 3.07 -1.03
N THR A 129 9.31 4.32 -0.65
CA THR A 129 9.97 5.35 -1.47
C THR A 129 11.33 5.78 -0.93
N ASP A 130 11.61 5.45 0.32
CA ASP A 130 12.90 5.64 0.97
C ASP A 130 13.20 4.37 1.80
N PRO A 131 14.27 3.66 1.45
CA PRO A 131 15.28 3.95 0.41
C PRO A 131 14.74 3.82 -1.04
N PRO A 132 15.40 4.48 -2.03
CA PRO A 132 14.98 4.45 -3.45
C PRO A 132 14.94 3.06 -4.08
N THR A 133 15.61 2.08 -3.46
CA THR A 133 15.53 0.67 -3.85
C THR A 133 14.10 0.13 -3.80
N GLY A 134 13.20 0.79 -3.04
CA GLY A 134 11.84 0.32 -2.83
C GLY A 134 11.75 -0.97 -2.01
N LYS A 135 12.79 -1.27 -1.24
CA LYS A 135 12.89 -2.46 -0.37
C LYS A 135 13.07 -2.06 1.09
N PHE A 136 12.66 -2.92 1.99
CA PHE A 136 12.98 -2.73 3.40
C PHE A 136 14.50 -2.73 3.62
N PRO A 137 15.01 -1.95 4.57
CA PRO A 137 16.42 -2.06 4.96
C PRO A 137 16.71 -3.46 5.53
N PRO A 138 17.96 -3.91 5.48
CA PRO A 138 18.35 -5.19 6.08
C PRO A 138 17.93 -5.25 7.54
N ARG A 139 17.44 -6.41 7.95
CA ARG A 139 17.06 -6.63 9.36
C ARG A 139 18.31 -6.69 10.24
N THR A 140 18.21 -6.20 11.46
CA THR A 140 19.26 -6.32 12.45
C THR A 140 19.44 -7.79 12.86
N GLU A 141 20.65 -8.15 13.30
CA GLU A 141 20.92 -9.49 13.82
C GLU A 141 20.00 -9.89 14.97
N ALA A 142 19.72 -8.94 15.86
CA ALA A 142 18.79 -9.15 16.98
C ALA A 142 17.37 -9.45 16.48
N SER A 143 16.90 -8.76 15.45
CA SER A 143 15.59 -9.03 14.83
C SER A 143 15.54 -10.40 14.14
N ILE A 144 16.63 -10.81 13.48
CA ILE A 144 16.73 -12.12 12.84
C ILE A 144 16.71 -13.22 13.92
N ALA A 145 17.48 -13.05 15.00
CA ALA A 145 17.52 -14.00 16.11
C ALA A 145 16.13 -14.14 16.76
N ALA A 146 15.50 -13.04 17.13
CA ALA A 146 14.16 -13.06 17.72
C ALA A 146 13.10 -13.72 16.83
N SER A 147 13.20 -13.53 15.51
CA SER A 147 12.27 -14.19 14.57
C SER A 147 12.51 -15.70 14.49
N ARG A 148 13.76 -16.13 14.55
CA ARG A 148 14.10 -17.56 14.57
C ARG A 148 13.57 -18.21 15.84
N ASP A 149 13.79 -17.57 16.99
CA ASP A 149 13.33 -18.09 18.28
C ASP A 149 11.79 -18.16 18.33
N LEU A 150 11.11 -17.16 17.80
CA LEU A 150 9.65 -17.18 17.67
C LEU A 150 9.17 -18.28 16.71
N ALA A 151 9.85 -18.48 15.59
CA ALA A 151 9.51 -19.54 14.64
C ALA A 151 9.70 -20.93 15.27
N GLU A 152 10.77 -21.14 16.02
CA GLU A 152 11.00 -22.36 16.77
C GLU A 152 9.96 -22.58 17.86
N HIS A 153 9.62 -21.55 18.64
CA HIS A 153 8.53 -21.61 19.62
C HIS A 153 7.23 -22.06 18.98
N ARG A 154 6.81 -21.41 17.88
CA ARG A 154 5.58 -21.77 17.15
C ARG A 154 5.59 -23.18 16.58
N ARG A 155 6.75 -23.68 16.17
CA ARG A 155 6.90 -25.04 15.68
C ARG A 155 6.68 -26.08 16.79
N MET A 156 7.16 -25.77 18.00
CA MET A 156 7.04 -26.64 19.16
C MET A 156 5.68 -26.52 19.86
N HIS A 157 5.07 -25.33 19.78
CA HIS A 157 3.84 -24.95 20.46
C HIS A 157 2.83 -24.33 19.45
N PRO A 158 2.32 -25.14 18.50
CA PRO A 158 1.50 -24.58 17.40
C PRO A 158 0.17 -23.99 17.87
N ALA A 159 -0.37 -24.48 19.00
CA ALA A 159 -1.63 -24.05 19.56
C ALA A 159 -1.89 -24.63 20.96
N ASP A 160 -0.89 -24.67 21.82
CA ASP A 160 -1.00 -25.22 23.17
C ASP A 160 -1.90 -24.35 24.04
N THR A 161 -1.80 -23.02 23.84
CA THR A 161 -2.62 -22.01 24.51
C THR A 161 -3.14 -20.97 23.51
N TRP A 162 -4.01 -20.11 23.97
CA TRP A 162 -4.49 -18.99 23.16
C TRP A 162 -3.37 -17.96 22.85
N GLU A 163 -2.31 -17.90 23.64
CA GLU A 163 -1.16 -17.03 23.45
C GLU A 163 -0.28 -17.48 22.27
N ASP A 164 -0.31 -18.74 21.92
CA ASP A 164 0.44 -19.30 20.80
C ASP A 164 -0.19 -18.91 19.45
N ARG A 165 -1.43 -18.45 19.47
CA ARG A 165 -2.13 -18.01 18.27
C ARG A 165 -1.95 -16.52 18.01
N PRO A 166 -1.63 -16.13 16.76
CA PRO A 166 -1.47 -14.72 16.41
C PRO A 166 -2.78 -13.95 16.58
N LEU A 167 -2.67 -12.64 16.80
CA LEU A 167 -3.82 -11.76 17.06
C LEU A 167 -4.86 -11.81 15.94
N GLY A 168 -4.44 -11.95 14.68
CA GLY A 168 -5.33 -12.06 13.53
C GLY A 168 -6.17 -13.35 13.55
N GLU A 169 -5.58 -14.50 13.91
CA GLU A 169 -6.31 -15.76 14.05
C GLU A 169 -7.34 -15.71 15.19
N ARG A 170 -7.03 -14.91 16.21
CA ARG A 170 -7.94 -14.66 17.35
C ARG A 170 -8.96 -13.55 17.09
N CYS A 171 -8.99 -13.00 15.90
CA CYS A 171 -9.83 -11.86 15.50
C CYS A 171 -9.70 -10.63 16.41
N LEU A 172 -8.54 -10.41 17.02
CA LEU A 172 -8.28 -9.26 17.88
C LEU A 172 -7.74 -8.07 17.12
N SER A 173 -6.81 -8.30 16.20
CA SER A 173 -6.23 -7.27 15.35
C SER A 173 -5.45 -7.87 14.19
N PHE A 174 -5.45 -7.14 13.06
CA PHE A 174 -4.60 -7.43 11.91
C PHE A 174 -3.46 -6.40 11.75
N GLY A 175 -3.21 -5.63 12.80
CA GLY A 175 -2.29 -4.49 12.78
C GLY A 175 -2.98 -3.20 12.31
N ALA A 176 -2.55 -2.08 12.85
CA ALA A 176 -3.07 -0.77 12.46
C ALA A 176 -1.91 0.23 12.30
N PRO A 177 -1.78 0.85 11.11
CA PRO A 177 -2.60 0.66 9.91
C PRO A 177 -2.23 -0.61 9.15
N ARG A 178 -3.22 -1.32 8.63
CA ARG A 178 -2.98 -2.46 7.73
C ARG A 178 -2.61 -1.93 6.34
N LEU A 179 -1.47 -2.34 5.83
CA LEU A 179 -0.96 -1.94 4.51
C LEU A 179 -1.36 -2.91 3.38
N GLY A 180 -2.35 -3.73 3.59
CA GLY A 180 -2.84 -4.66 2.58
C GLY A 180 -4.07 -4.13 1.87
N SER A 181 -4.29 -4.59 0.65
CA SER A 181 -5.48 -4.32 -0.14
C SER A 181 -6.33 -5.57 -0.30
N GLY A 182 -7.58 -5.40 -0.65
CA GLY A 182 -8.45 -6.43 -1.15
C GLY A 182 -9.73 -6.61 -0.35
N TYR A 183 -9.70 -7.29 0.76
CA TYR A 183 -10.88 -7.68 1.52
C TYR A 183 -10.92 -6.99 2.87
N ASN A 184 -12.06 -6.35 3.21
CA ASN A 184 -12.29 -5.65 4.49
C ASN A 184 -11.11 -4.73 4.86
N SER A 185 -10.66 -3.89 3.93
CA SER A 185 -9.50 -3.01 4.08
C SER A 185 -9.86 -1.53 4.21
N TYR A 186 -11.10 -1.22 4.49
CA TYR A 186 -11.54 0.14 4.71
C TYR A 186 -11.17 0.61 6.11
N TRP A 187 -10.88 1.90 6.20
CA TRP A 187 -10.60 2.59 7.44
C TRP A 187 -11.51 3.78 7.58
N GLN A 188 -12.06 3.95 8.75
CA GLN A 188 -12.75 5.19 9.09
C GLN A 188 -11.85 6.03 10.00
N ILE A 189 -11.61 7.27 9.62
CA ILE A 189 -10.90 8.24 10.45
C ILE A 189 -11.90 9.23 11.01
N VAL A 190 -11.89 9.40 12.33
CA VAL A 190 -12.72 10.37 13.05
C VAL A 190 -11.79 11.26 13.86
N GLN A 191 -11.97 12.58 13.75
CA GLN A 191 -11.13 13.56 14.43
C GLN A 191 -11.95 14.40 15.42
N SER A 192 -11.28 14.75 16.51
CA SER A 192 -11.71 15.79 17.44
C SER A 192 -10.55 16.77 17.64
N ALA A 193 -10.75 17.82 18.43
CA ALA A 193 -9.69 18.78 18.78
C ALA A 193 -8.45 18.12 19.40
N GLU A 194 -8.62 16.99 20.10
CA GLU A 194 -7.54 16.39 20.91
C GLU A 194 -7.16 14.97 20.48
N THR A 195 -7.92 14.35 19.59
CA THR A 195 -7.79 12.91 19.33
C THR A 195 -8.14 12.56 17.89
N VAL A 196 -7.41 11.61 17.32
CA VAL A 196 -7.78 10.91 16.09
C VAL A 196 -8.11 9.46 16.43
N ALA A 197 -9.28 9.00 16.03
CA ALA A 197 -9.63 7.58 16.06
C ALA A 197 -9.50 7.00 14.65
N ILE A 198 -8.73 5.92 14.53
CA ILE A 198 -8.56 5.14 13.30
C ILE A 198 -9.26 3.80 13.53
N ILE A 199 -10.35 3.58 12.82
CA ILE A 199 -11.17 2.39 12.94
C ILE A 199 -10.91 1.54 11.71
N GLN A 200 -10.43 0.33 11.90
CA GLN A 200 -10.21 -0.61 10.82
C GLN A 200 -11.42 -1.55 10.70
N GLU A 201 -11.88 -1.77 9.46
CA GLU A 201 -13.01 -2.65 9.19
C GLU A 201 -12.75 -4.09 9.65
N MET A 202 -11.59 -4.66 9.29
CA MET A 202 -11.23 -6.01 9.71
C MET A 202 -10.97 -6.07 11.21
N ALA A 203 -11.67 -6.95 11.90
CA ALA A 203 -11.65 -7.16 13.35
C ALA A 203 -12.19 -5.96 14.18
N HIS A 204 -12.69 -4.89 13.55
CA HIS A 204 -13.19 -3.68 14.22
C HIS A 204 -12.16 -3.06 15.19
N ASP A 205 -10.89 -3.18 14.83
CA ASP A 205 -9.78 -2.66 15.64
C ASP A 205 -9.77 -1.13 15.61
N VAL A 206 -9.75 -0.50 16.79
CA VAL A 206 -9.79 0.95 16.93
C VAL A 206 -8.52 1.45 17.61
N ARG A 207 -7.78 2.30 16.91
CA ARG A 207 -6.64 2.99 17.48
C ARG A 207 -7.00 4.43 17.81
N ILE A 208 -6.81 4.80 19.09
CA ILE A 208 -7.02 6.16 19.58
C ILE A 208 -5.66 6.84 19.69
N VAL A 209 -5.44 7.86 18.87
CA VAL A 209 -4.19 8.62 18.81
C VAL A 209 -4.43 10.02 19.37
N PRO A 210 -3.83 10.40 20.51
CA PRO A 210 -3.93 11.76 21.03
C PRO A 210 -3.12 12.72 20.16
N ILE A 211 -3.72 13.86 19.79
CA ILE A 211 -3.05 14.97 19.10
C ILE A 211 -2.30 15.85 20.10
N VAL A 212 -2.87 15.99 21.29
CA VAL A 212 -2.27 16.76 22.37
C VAL A 212 -1.34 15.88 23.22
N PRO A 213 -0.25 16.42 23.77
CA PRO A 213 0.63 15.67 24.65
C PRO A 213 -0.13 15.08 25.84
N LYS A 214 -0.01 13.77 26.03
CA LYS A 214 -0.54 13.07 27.21
C LYS A 214 0.62 12.41 27.95
N PRO A 215 0.50 12.23 29.29
CA PRO A 215 1.48 11.44 30.03
C PRO A 215 1.61 10.04 29.40
N ARG A 216 2.84 9.57 29.28
CA ARG A 216 3.07 8.19 28.85
C ARG A 216 2.55 7.24 29.92
N LEU A 217 2.02 6.11 29.50
CA LEU A 217 1.72 5.02 30.41
C LEU A 217 3.00 4.51 31.05
N ASP A 218 2.89 3.95 32.26
CA ASP A 218 4.00 3.26 32.90
C ASP A 218 4.50 2.12 32.00
N GLU A 219 5.82 1.92 31.96
CA GLU A 219 6.45 0.90 31.09
C GLU A 219 6.01 -0.54 31.43
N SER A 220 5.46 -0.76 32.63
CA SER A 220 4.87 -2.04 33.04
C SER A 220 3.53 -2.32 32.35
N VAL A 221 2.85 -1.29 31.85
CA VAL A 221 1.58 -1.44 31.13
C VAL A 221 1.88 -1.84 29.69
N LYS A 222 1.60 -3.09 29.37
CA LYS A 222 1.75 -3.63 28.00
C LYS A 222 0.39 -3.70 27.34
N LEU A 223 0.26 -3.01 26.21
CA LEU A 223 -0.91 -3.05 25.34
C LEU A 223 -0.63 -3.98 24.15
N TRP A 224 -1.70 -4.41 23.45
CA TRP A 224 -1.58 -5.29 22.28
C TRP A 224 -0.80 -4.66 21.12
N HIS A 225 -0.75 -3.34 21.04
CA HIS A 225 -0.10 -2.58 19.97
C HIS A 225 1.01 -1.62 20.46
N GLY A 226 1.57 -1.85 21.60
CA GLY A 226 2.65 -1.04 22.19
C GLY A 226 2.20 0.04 23.14
#